data_31c099fd2f144db3ce543cd8aabfd87b
#
_entry.id   31c099fd2f144db3ce543cd8aabfd87b
#
_cell.length_a   1.000
_cell.length_b   1.000
_cell.length_c   1.000
_cell.angle_alpha   90.00
_cell.angle_beta   90.00
_cell.angle_gamma   90.00
#
_symmetry.space_group_name_H-M   'P 1'
#
loop_
_entity.id
_entity.type
_entity.pdbx_description
1 polymer ?
#
loop_
_entity_poly.entity_id
_entity_poly.type
_entity_poly.pdbx_seq_one_letter_code
_entity_poly.pdbx_strand_id
1 'polypeptide(L)'
;MCIRDRKKAYEEAMSNLGSLLVKSRQASIEVIVGLQRASSDFIPTYMRQNFGVALLLGSTTADSDSCRMMFSSQDIDYKTCDIGTGYIQIDGVIPTPRYVETPFKSDELDFEEYFDEACDRYMRMRNE
;
A
#
# COMPACT_ATOMS: atom_id res chain seq x y z
N MET A 1 4.98 -25.81 -18.35
CA MET A 1 4.00 -25.60 -17.26
C MET A 1 2.62 -25.41 -17.87
N CYS A 2 1.67 -26.30 -17.57
CA CYS A 2 0.33 -26.31 -18.14
C CYS A 2 -0.50 -25.14 -17.58
N ILE A 3 -1.50 -24.65 -18.34
CA ILE A 3 -2.41 -23.55 -17.89
C ILE A 3 -3.13 -23.94 -16.59
N ARG A 4 -3.48 -25.22 -16.44
CA ARG A 4 -4.13 -25.77 -15.24
C ARG A 4 -3.21 -25.68 -14.01
N ASP A 5 -1.92 -25.92 -14.18
CA ASP A 5 -0.94 -25.87 -13.08
C ASP A 5 -0.74 -24.42 -12.60
N ARG A 6 -0.74 -23.45 -13.53
CA ARG A 6 -0.64 -22.02 -13.21
C ARG A 6 -1.86 -21.53 -12.42
N LYS A 7 -3.07 -21.95 -12.81
CA LYS A 7 -4.30 -21.59 -12.09
C LYS A 7 -4.29 -22.13 -10.67
N LYS A 8 -3.91 -23.39 -10.49
CA LYS A 8 -3.81 -24.02 -9.17
C LYS A 8 -2.78 -23.33 -8.28
N ALA A 9 -1.60 -23.01 -8.82
CA ALA A 9 -0.56 -22.29 -8.10
C ALA A 9 -1.00 -20.88 -7.68
N TYR A 10 -1.74 -20.18 -8.55
CA TYR A 10 -2.32 -18.88 -8.23
C TYR A 10 -3.35 -18.97 -7.10
N GLU A 11 -4.28 -19.92 -7.16
CA GLU A 11 -5.30 -20.13 -6.12
C GLU A 11 -4.66 -20.46 -4.77
N GLU A 12 -3.62 -21.30 -4.77
CA GLU A 12 -2.87 -21.62 -3.56
C GLU A 12 -2.11 -20.41 -3.00
N ALA A 13 -1.44 -19.63 -3.83
CA ALA A 13 -0.75 -18.42 -3.43
C ALA A 13 -1.72 -17.39 -2.82
N MET A 14 -2.89 -17.20 -3.42
CA MET A 14 -3.92 -16.28 -2.93
C MET A 14 -4.51 -16.75 -1.59
N SER A 15 -4.73 -18.06 -1.42
CA SER A 15 -5.18 -18.65 -0.16
C SER A 15 -4.16 -18.44 0.96
N ASN A 16 -2.87 -18.65 0.66
CA ASN A 16 -1.78 -18.45 1.60
C ASN A 16 -1.61 -16.98 1.99
N LEU A 17 -1.70 -16.05 1.01
CA LEU A 17 -1.67 -14.63 1.26
C LEU A 17 -2.83 -14.20 2.17
N GLY A 18 -4.06 -14.66 1.90
CA GLY A 18 -5.22 -14.36 2.74
C GLY A 18 -5.04 -14.85 4.17
N SER A 19 -4.52 -16.06 4.36
CA SER A 19 -4.22 -16.62 5.68
C SER A 19 -3.12 -15.83 6.41
N LEU A 20 -2.10 -15.39 5.68
CA LEU A 20 -1.02 -14.58 6.21
C LEU A 20 -1.54 -13.22 6.69
N LEU A 21 -2.32 -12.51 5.88
CA LEU A 21 -2.88 -11.21 6.22
C LEU A 21 -3.74 -11.22 7.49
N VAL A 22 -4.50 -12.30 7.71
CA VAL A 22 -5.32 -12.44 8.92
C VAL A 22 -4.47 -12.75 10.16
N LYS A 23 -3.44 -13.59 10.02
CA LYS A 23 -2.65 -14.10 11.14
C LYS A 23 -1.41 -13.25 11.47
N SER A 24 -0.94 -12.43 10.53
CA SER A 24 0.30 -11.66 10.65
C SER A 24 0.29 -10.70 11.84
N ARG A 25 -0.84 -10.05 12.10
CA ARG A 25 -0.99 -9.14 13.25
C ARG A 25 -0.71 -9.81 14.59
N GLN A 26 -1.12 -11.07 14.76
CA GLN A 26 -0.89 -11.82 16.02
C GLN A 26 0.57 -12.26 16.16
N ALA A 27 1.27 -12.41 15.04
CA ALA A 27 2.67 -12.84 15.01
C ALA A 27 3.66 -11.66 14.88
N SER A 28 3.18 -10.42 14.93
CA SER A 28 3.99 -9.20 14.68
C SER A 28 4.76 -9.25 13.35
N ILE A 29 4.09 -9.79 12.32
CA ILE A 29 4.64 -9.86 10.96
C ILE A 29 4.00 -8.77 10.12
N GLU A 30 4.80 -7.92 9.50
CA GLU A 30 4.36 -6.93 8.53
C GLU A 30 4.34 -7.52 7.12
N VAL A 31 3.27 -7.24 6.38
CA VAL A 31 3.10 -7.71 5.00
C VAL A 31 2.99 -6.51 4.07
N ILE A 32 3.94 -6.40 3.15
CA ILE A 32 3.96 -5.35 2.13
C ILE A 32 3.65 -6.00 0.77
N VAL A 33 2.65 -5.48 0.08
CA VAL A 33 2.28 -5.94 -1.26
C VAL A 33 2.38 -4.79 -2.25
N GLY A 34 3.22 -4.93 -3.27
CA GLY A 34 3.36 -3.97 -4.35
C GLY A 34 2.68 -4.47 -5.62
N LEU A 35 1.87 -3.61 -6.24
CA LEU A 35 1.15 -3.90 -7.48
C LEU A 35 1.33 -2.75 -8.49
N GLN A 36 1.38 -3.09 -9.77
CA GLN A 36 1.38 -2.08 -10.83
C GLN A 36 0.00 -1.44 -11.04
N ARG A 37 -1.06 -2.18 -10.73
CA ARG A 37 -2.45 -1.73 -10.84
C ARG A 37 -3.30 -2.36 -9.74
N ALA A 38 -4.11 -1.54 -9.08
CA ALA A 38 -5.11 -2.04 -8.16
C ALA A 38 -6.29 -2.64 -8.95
N SER A 39 -6.51 -3.92 -8.81
CA SER A 39 -7.62 -4.64 -9.45
C SER A 39 -8.17 -5.71 -8.50
N SER A 40 -9.48 -5.92 -8.53
CA SER A 40 -10.13 -6.99 -7.77
C SER A 40 -9.66 -8.39 -8.19
N ASP A 41 -9.15 -8.51 -9.42
CA ASP A 41 -8.61 -9.76 -9.94
C ASP A 41 -7.29 -10.15 -9.26
N PHE A 42 -6.51 -9.14 -8.82
CA PHE A 42 -5.24 -9.35 -8.13
C PHE A 42 -5.41 -9.44 -6.62
N ILE A 43 -6.17 -8.52 -6.01
CA ILE A 43 -6.43 -8.54 -4.57
C ILE A 43 -7.94 -8.41 -4.33
N PRO A 44 -8.63 -9.49 -3.99
CA PRO A 44 -10.03 -9.48 -3.63
C PRO A 44 -10.33 -8.52 -2.47
N THR A 45 -11.55 -7.99 -2.43
CA THR A 45 -11.97 -6.98 -1.44
C THR A 45 -11.76 -7.44 0.00
N TYR A 46 -12.03 -8.72 0.30
CA TYR A 46 -11.88 -9.27 1.66
C TYR A 46 -10.42 -9.27 2.13
N MET A 47 -9.44 -9.35 1.22
CA MET A 47 -8.02 -9.24 1.57
C MET A 47 -7.61 -7.78 1.78
N ARG A 48 -8.13 -6.87 0.94
CA ARG A 48 -7.79 -5.43 1.03
C ARG A 48 -8.16 -4.83 2.38
N GLN A 49 -9.24 -5.27 2.98
CA GLN A 49 -9.69 -4.83 4.31
C GLN A 49 -8.73 -5.20 5.45
N ASN A 50 -7.76 -6.06 5.19
CA ASN A 50 -6.75 -6.45 6.20
C ASN A 50 -5.46 -5.61 6.11
N PHE A 51 -5.32 -4.75 5.10
CA PHE A 51 -4.20 -3.81 5.03
C PHE A 51 -4.54 -2.55 5.81
N GLY A 52 -3.69 -2.20 6.79
CA GLY A 52 -3.83 -0.97 7.56
C GLY A 52 -3.33 0.28 6.83
N VAL A 53 -2.54 0.11 5.77
CA VAL A 53 -1.98 1.20 4.97
C VAL A 53 -2.26 0.94 3.50
N ALA A 54 -2.81 1.91 2.81
CA ALA A 54 -2.98 1.93 1.37
C ALA A 54 -2.24 3.12 0.77
N LEU A 55 -1.36 2.88 -0.20
CA LEU A 55 -0.57 3.90 -0.88
C LEU A 55 -0.71 3.72 -2.39
N LEU A 56 -1.12 4.77 -3.09
CA LEU A 56 -1.26 4.81 -4.54
C LEU A 56 -0.39 5.93 -5.10
N LEU A 57 0.58 5.61 -5.94
CA LEU A 57 1.58 6.55 -6.44
C LEU A 57 1.51 6.74 -7.95
N GLY A 58 1.91 7.91 -8.39
CA GLY A 58 2.15 8.26 -9.77
C GLY A 58 0.90 8.23 -10.66
N SER A 59 1.10 7.94 -11.93
CA SER A 59 0.05 7.98 -12.96
C SER A 59 -1.13 7.00 -12.73
N THR A 60 -0.99 6.03 -11.82
CA THR A 60 -2.09 5.15 -11.44
C THR A 60 -3.23 5.89 -10.73
N THR A 61 -2.96 7.09 -10.18
CA THR A 61 -3.98 7.97 -9.61
C THR A 61 -4.94 8.55 -10.65
N ALA A 62 -4.59 8.52 -11.94
CA ALA A 62 -5.48 8.92 -13.05
C ALA A 62 -6.61 7.92 -13.28
N ASP A 63 -6.44 6.66 -12.83
CA ASP A 63 -7.45 5.62 -12.94
C ASP A 63 -8.40 5.68 -11.73
N SER A 64 -9.58 6.26 -11.95
CA SER A 64 -10.60 6.40 -10.91
C SER A 64 -11.02 5.06 -10.30
N ASP A 65 -10.97 3.97 -11.08
CA ASP A 65 -11.31 2.64 -10.58
C ASP A 65 -10.23 2.13 -9.62
N SER A 66 -8.96 2.34 -9.93
CA SER A 66 -7.85 2.03 -9.02
C SER A 66 -7.95 2.82 -7.71
N CYS A 67 -8.28 4.11 -7.78
CA CYS A 67 -8.49 4.94 -6.59
C CYS A 67 -9.63 4.41 -5.71
N ARG A 68 -10.80 4.13 -6.32
CA ARG A 68 -11.96 3.57 -5.61
C ARG A 68 -11.69 2.19 -5.03
N MET A 69 -10.85 1.41 -5.69
CA MET A 69 -10.50 0.08 -5.22
C MET A 69 -9.51 0.12 -4.06
N MET A 70 -8.59 1.07 -4.07
CA MET A 70 -7.58 1.23 -3.01
C MET A 70 -8.16 1.92 -1.78
N PHE A 71 -8.98 2.95 -1.98
CA PHE A 71 -9.48 3.80 -0.91
C PHE A 71 -10.99 3.64 -0.75
N SER A 72 -11.44 3.53 0.49
CA SER A 72 -12.86 3.33 0.80
C SER A 72 -13.72 4.60 0.60
N SER A 73 -13.11 5.77 0.42
CA SER A 73 -13.82 7.03 0.22
C SER A 73 -14.22 7.22 -1.24
N GLN A 74 -15.51 7.45 -1.47
CA GLN A 74 -16.10 7.62 -2.79
C GLN A 74 -16.14 9.08 -3.28
N ASP A 75 -15.96 10.06 -2.39
CA ASP A 75 -16.23 11.48 -2.67
C ASP A 75 -14.96 12.32 -2.86
N ILE A 76 -13.84 11.71 -3.18
CA ILE A 76 -12.59 12.44 -3.40
C ILE A 76 -12.32 12.56 -4.90
N ASP A 77 -12.15 13.79 -5.36
CA ASP A 77 -11.67 14.09 -6.71
C ASP A 77 -10.15 13.92 -6.73
N TYR A 78 -9.72 12.70 -7.12
CA TYR A 78 -8.30 12.37 -7.22
C TYR A 78 -7.68 13.03 -8.44
N LYS A 79 -6.64 13.81 -8.21
CA LYS A 79 -5.84 14.38 -9.30
C LYS A 79 -4.81 13.38 -9.80
N THR A 80 -4.54 13.42 -11.08
CA THR A 80 -3.40 12.68 -11.64
C THR A 80 -2.11 13.17 -11.00
N CYS A 81 -1.33 12.24 -10.48
CA CYS A 81 -0.07 12.52 -9.80
C CYS A 81 1.13 12.19 -10.68
N ASP A 82 2.21 12.93 -10.48
CA ASP A 82 3.51 12.67 -11.10
C ASP A 82 4.29 11.59 -10.34
N ILE A 83 5.45 11.23 -10.87
CA ILE A 83 6.36 10.27 -10.23
C ILE A 83 6.73 10.79 -8.84
N GLY A 84 6.65 9.92 -7.84
CA GLY A 84 6.97 10.25 -6.45
C GLY A 84 5.87 10.96 -5.68
N THR A 85 4.72 11.21 -6.29
CA THR A 85 3.56 11.80 -5.64
C THR A 85 2.36 10.87 -5.70
N GLY A 86 1.39 11.04 -4.79
CA GLY A 86 0.23 10.17 -4.76
C GLY A 86 -0.69 10.41 -3.58
N TYR A 87 -1.40 9.37 -3.18
CA TYR A 87 -2.33 9.41 -2.05
C TYR A 87 -2.06 8.27 -1.08
N ILE A 88 -2.18 8.56 0.22
CA ILE A 88 -2.04 7.61 1.31
C ILE A 88 -3.28 7.62 2.19
N GLN A 89 -3.69 6.44 2.63
CA GLN A 89 -4.69 6.23 3.68
C GLN A 89 -4.11 5.30 4.73
N ILE A 90 -4.31 5.62 6.02
CA ILE A 90 -3.83 4.82 7.15
C ILE A 90 -4.99 4.65 8.11
N ASP A 91 -5.38 3.41 8.37
CA ASP A 91 -6.46 3.08 9.28
C ASP A 91 -6.19 3.65 10.69
N GLY A 92 -7.21 4.35 11.22
CA GLY A 92 -7.13 4.94 12.56
C GLY A 92 -6.28 6.21 12.69
N VAL A 93 -5.47 6.56 11.66
CA VAL A 93 -4.57 7.74 11.68
C VAL A 93 -4.94 8.73 10.59
N ILE A 94 -5.05 8.27 9.35
CA ILE A 94 -5.43 9.06 8.17
C ILE A 94 -6.64 8.37 7.52
N PRO A 95 -7.86 8.56 8.05
CA PRO A 95 -9.04 7.83 7.58
C PRO A 95 -9.50 8.25 6.19
N THR A 96 -9.15 9.47 5.77
CA THR A 96 -9.44 9.99 4.42
C THR A 96 -8.15 10.08 3.65
N PRO A 97 -8.09 9.60 2.39
CA PRO A 97 -6.88 9.66 1.58
C PRO A 97 -6.32 11.08 1.49
N ARG A 98 -5.03 11.22 1.76
CA ARG A 98 -4.30 12.50 1.70
C ARG A 98 -3.23 12.43 0.64
N TYR A 99 -3.05 13.56 -0.04
CA TYR A 99 -1.93 13.75 -0.96
C TYR A 99 -0.60 13.62 -0.22
N VAL A 100 0.35 12.95 -0.84
CA VAL A 100 1.69 12.71 -0.29
C VAL A 100 2.73 12.87 -1.39
N GLU A 101 3.88 13.42 -1.01
CA GLU A 101 5.07 13.47 -1.82
C GLU A 101 6.12 12.57 -1.17
N THR A 102 6.67 11.64 -1.95
CA THR A 102 7.76 10.78 -1.49
C THR A 102 9.09 11.49 -1.71
N PRO A 103 10.07 11.33 -0.82
CA PRO A 103 11.40 11.88 -1.05
C PRO A 103 11.97 11.30 -2.35
N PHE A 104 12.49 12.18 -3.19
CA PHE A 104 13.17 11.76 -4.41
C PHE A 104 14.61 11.36 -4.04
N LYS A 105 15.00 10.15 -4.43
CA LYS A 105 16.38 9.71 -4.28
C LYS A 105 17.24 10.50 -5.29
N SER A 106 17.90 11.57 -4.83
CA SER A 106 19.00 12.20 -5.54
C SER A 106 20.32 11.55 -5.13
N ASP A 107 21.36 11.72 -5.94
CA ASP A 107 22.70 11.26 -5.59
C ASP A 107 23.26 12.02 -4.34
N GLU A 108 22.63 13.14 -3.97
CA GLU A 108 22.96 13.95 -2.79
C GLU A 108 22.20 13.51 -1.53
N LEU A 109 21.17 12.65 -1.66
CA LEU A 109 20.41 12.16 -0.50
C LEU A 109 21.11 10.96 0.11
N ASP A 110 21.68 11.14 1.29
CA ASP A 110 22.09 10.02 2.14
C ASP A 110 20.85 9.33 2.70
N PHE A 111 20.57 8.14 2.16
CA PHE A 111 19.36 7.40 2.52
C PHE A 111 19.44 6.84 3.95
N GLU A 112 20.63 6.52 4.44
CA GLU A 112 20.84 6.02 5.80
C GLU A 112 20.59 7.15 6.82
N GLU A 113 21.17 8.34 6.61
CA GLU A 113 20.93 9.51 7.46
C GLU A 113 19.46 9.91 7.47
N TYR A 114 18.80 9.95 6.30
CA TYR A 114 17.36 10.27 6.20
C TYR A 114 16.51 9.26 6.96
N PHE A 115 16.83 7.97 6.86
CA PHE A 115 16.08 6.91 7.54
C PHE A 115 16.26 6.97 9.05
N ASP A 116 17.48 7.22 9.52
CA ASP A 116 17.79 7.37 10.94
C ASP A 116 17.04 8.57 11.55
N GLU A 117 17.05 9.72 10.87
CA GLU A 117 16.26 10.89 11.29
C GLU A 117 14.73 10.59 11.34
N ALA A 118 14.20 9.85 10.37
CA ALA A 118 12.81 9.46 10.35
C ALA A 118 12.47 8.52 11.52
N CYS A 119 13.33 7.56 11.81
CA CYS A 119 13.21 6.66 12.95
C CYS A 119 13.24 7.42 14.28
N ASP A 120 14.19 8.33 14.45
CA ASP A 120 14.31 9.15 15.65
C ASP A 120 13.09 10.04 15.88
N ARG A 121 12.54 10.61 14.81
CA ARG A 121 11.32 11.41 14.86
C ARG A 121 10.11 10.55 15.28
N TYR A 122 10.00 9.36 14.72
CA TYR A 122 8.95 8.41 15.09
C TYR A 122 9.02 7.98 16.55
N MET A 123 10.22 7.69 17.05
CA MET A 123 10.45 7.29 18.44
C MET A 123 10.12 8.41 19.43
N ARG A 124 10.39 9.67 19.08
CA ARG A 124 10.00 10.83 19.90
C ARG A 124 8.49 10.98 20.00
N MET A 125 7.76 10.87 18.87
CA MET A 125 6.31 10.97 18.85
C MET A 125 5.59 9.84 19.63
N ARG A 126 6.24 8.69 19.79
CA ARG A 126 5.68 7.57 20.58
C ARG A 126 5.84 7.74 22.09
N ASN A 127 6.77 8.57 22.52
CA ASN A 127 7.09 8.78 23.94
C ASN A 127 6.42 10.02 24.53
N GLU A 128 5.68 10.78 23.71
CA GLU A 128 4.75 11.85 24.09
C GLU A 128 3.33 11.32 24.27
#